data_d9ab32045cfdd2f595284733a29941e6
#
_entry.id   d9ab32045cfdd2f595284733a29941e6
#
_cell.length_a   1.000
_cell.length_b   1.000
_cell.length_c   1.000
_cell.angle_alpha   90.00
_cell.angle_beta   90.00
_cell.angle_gamma   90.00
#
_symmetry.space_group_name_H-M   'P 1'
#
loop_
_entity.id
_entity.type
_entity.pdbx_description
1 polymer ?
#
loop_
_entity_poly.entity_id
_entity_poly.type
_entity_poly.pdbx_seq_one_letter_code
_entity_poly.pdbx_strand_id
1 'polypeptide(L)'
;MFTILLVVISSFPGCLESNSNNVESEDLTENNDQPNGLDTSETLSSKITIINLIINNLEDSELYLTFELSPGSESISPLSANWTVICDDNNGSAEFSESDFSNSKLHNEENNTETLEPGTTYVLILELTSDTDEGCKIRANADDVLLISIEGGGTTYENLNYGSSPQTGDVVV
;
A
#
# COMPACT_ATOMS: atom_id res chain seq x y z
N MET A 1 31.21 15.59 35.38
CA MET A 1 30.67 14.33 34.87
C MET A 1 30.62 14.43 33.35
N PHE A 2 31.62 13.84 32.67
CA PHE A 2 31.84 14.00 31.22
C PHE A 2 31.06 12.91 30.49
N THR A 3 30.17 13.30 29.61
CA THR A 3 29.45 12.38 28.71
C THR A 3 30.21 12.30 27.41
N ILE A 4 30.75 11.14 27.10
CA ILE A 4 31.49 10.87 25.86
C ILE A 4 30.49 10.52 24.77
N LEU A 5 30.46 11.33 23.71
CA LEU A 5 29.70 11.10 22.49
C LEU A 5 30.54 10.20 21.58
N LEU A 6 30.08 8.97 21.35
CA LEU A 6 30.75 8.00 20.49
C LEU A 6 30.14 8.13 19.09
N VAL A 7 30.90 8.74 18.15
CA VAL A 7 30.55 8.82 16.73
C VAL A 7 31.15 7.61 16.03
N VAL A 8 30.29 6.71 15.52
CA VAL A 8 30.71 5.60 14.67
C VAL A 8 30.64 6.03 13.20
N ILE A 9 31.81 6.20 12.59
CA ILE A 9 31.93 6.45 11.15
C ILE A 9 32.13 5.10 10.46
N SER A 10 31.12 4.62 9.72
CA SER A 10 31.29 3.46 8.85
C SER A 10 31.77 3.92 7.47
N SER A 11 33.02 3.62 7.16
CA SER A 11 33.63 3.81 5.84
C SER A 11 33.29 2.62 4.94
N PHE A 12 32.69 2.88 3.80
CA PHE A 12 32.52 1.91 2.71
C PHE A 12 33.76 1.93 1.82
N PRO A 13 34.44 0.79 1.56
CA PRO A 13 35.45 0.70 0.52
C PRO A 13 34.78 0.46 -0.83
N GLY A 14 34.95 1.43 -1.72
CA GLY A 14 34.65 1.26 -3.13
C GLY A 14 35.73 0.40 -3.80
N CYS A 15 35.32 -0.64 -4.54
CA CYS A 15 36.19 -1.32 -5.48
C CYS A 15 35.85 -0.87 -6.89
N LEU A 16 36.76 -0.05 -7.42
CA LEU A 16 36.98 0.15 -8.84
C LEU A 16 38.16 -0.73 -9.22
N GLU A 17 37.95 -1.70 -10.08
CA GLU A 17 39.03 -2.34 -10.81
C GLU A 17 38.64 -2.53 -12.27
N SER A 18 39.16 -1.60 -13.10
CA SER A 18 39.23 -1.71 -14.53
C SER A 18 40.42 -2.60 -14.88
N ASN A 19 40.22 -3.65 -15.64
CA ASN A 19 41.32 -4.34 -16.30
C ASN A 19 41.01 -4.50 -17.78
N SER A 20 41.75 -3.70 -18.57
CA SER A 20 41.88 -3.87 -20.00
C SER A 20 43.11 -4.74 -20.26
N ASN A 21 42.94 -5.77 -21.10
CA ASN A 21 43.94 -6.28 -22.06
C ASN A 21 43.40 -7.61 -22.61
N ASN A 22 43.26 -7.80 -23.84
CA ASN A 22 44.13 -8.00 -24.97
C ASN A 22 43.35 -8.68 -26.10
N VAL A 23 43.59 -8.18 -27.27
CA VAL A 23 43.13 -8.66 -28.57
C VAL A 23 43.83 -9.96 -28.89
N GLU A 24 43.06 -10.99 -29.29
CA GLU A 24 43.56 -11.96 -30.27
C GLU A 24 42.37 -12.44 -31.13
N SER A 25 42.52 -12.20 -32.40
CA SER A 25 41.58 -12.61 -33.46
C SER A 25 41.78 -14.07 -33.79
N GLU A 26 40.68 -14.85 -33.78
CA GLU A 26 40.56 -15.99 -34.70
C GLU A 26 39.09 -16.37 -34.90
N ASP A 27 38.75 -16.39 -36.18
CA ASP A 27 37.90 -17.27 -36.95
C ASP A 27 36.37 -17.25 -36.79
N LEU A 28 35.77 -16.86 -37.91
CA LEU A 28 34.36 -16.85 -38.22
C LEU A 28 33.78 -18.28 -38.29
N THR A 29 32.95 -18.62 -37.34
CA THR A 29 31.85 -19.56 -37.60
C THR A 29 30.54 -18.89 -37.20
N GLU A 30 29.77 -18.66 -38.26
CA GLU A 30 28.41 -18.15 -38.24
C GLU A 30 27.50 -19.16 -37.52
N ASN A 31 27.25 -18.98 -36.21
CA ASN A 31 26.15 -19.60 -35.52
C ASN A 31 25.09 -18.54 -35.26
N ASN A 32 24.01 -18.70 -35.99
CA ASN A 32 22.80 -17.92 -35.90
C ASN A 32 22.05 -18.29 -34.61
N ASP A 33 22.62 -17.93 -33.46
CA ASP A 33 21.91 -17.89 -32.19
C ASP A 33 21.31 -16.50 -32.02
N GLN A 34 20.08 -16.39 -32.47
CA GLN A 34 19.20 -15.29 -32.15
C GLN A 34 19.16 -15.18 -30.61
N PRO A 35 19.58 -14.07 -30.01
CA PRO A 35 19.40 -13.90 -28.56
C PRO A 35 17.90 -13.93 -28.31
N ASN A 36 17.47 -14.99 -27.63
CA ASN A 36 16.16 -15.00 -27.00
C ASN A 36 16.05 -13.69 -26.22
N GLY A 37 15.14 -12.82 -26.69
CA GLY A 37 14.82 -11.61 -25.96
C GLY A 37 14.55 -12.01 -24.51
N LEU A 38 15.29 -11.44 -23.59
CA LEU A 38 14.88 -11.43 -22.21
C LEU A 38 13.49 -10.81 -22.23
N ASP A 39 12.50 -11.66 -22.06
CA ASP A 39 11.16 -11.24 -21.73
C ASP A 39 11.22 -10.70 -20.28
N THR A 40 11.74 -9.49 -20.15
CA THR A 40 11.61 -8.70 -18.94
C THR A 40 10.21 -8.13 -18.93
N SER A 41 9.21 -9.00 -18.86
CA SER A 41 7.94 -8.58 -18.31
C SER A 41 8.22 -8.31 -16.83
N GLU A 42 8.59 -7.07 -16.53
CA GLU A 42 8.49 -6.58 -15.17
C GLU A 42 7.01 -6.72 -14.79
N THR A 43 6.68 -7.77 -14.06
CA THR A 43 5.36 -7.90 -13.47
C THR A 43 5.24 -6.74 -12.51
N LEU A 44 4.51 -5.70 -12.93
CA LEU A 44 4.19 -4.58 -12.05
C LEU A 44 3.46 -5.17 -10.84
N SER A 45 4.05 -4.97 -9.68
CA SER A 45 3.46 -5.39 -8.41
C SER A 45 2.06 -4.79 -8.29
N SER A 46 1.05 -5.62 -8.10
CA SER A 46 -0.34 -5.17 -7.93
C SER A 46 -0.42 -4.19 -6.76
N LYS A 47 -1.11 -3.07 -6.97
CA LYS A 47 -1.26 -1.99 -5.98
C LYS A 47 -2.69 -1.43 -6.03
N ILE A 48 -3.24 -1.09 -4.87
CA ILE A 48 -4.51 -0.38 -4.76
C ILE A 48 -4.24 1.13 -4.80
N THR A 49 -5.01 1.82 -5.63
CA THR A 49 -5.06 3.28 -5.72
C THR A 49 -6.35 3.76 -5.07
N ILE A 50 -6.23 4.64 -4.09
CA ILE A 50 -7.38 5.29 -3.44
C ILE A 50 -7.86 6.42 -4.35
N ILE A 51 -9.14 6.39 -4.70
CA ILE A 51 -9.80 7.45 -5.46
C ILE A 51 -10.39 8.48 -4.50
N ASN A 52 -11.03 7.99 -3.43
CA ASN A 52 -11.66 8.82 -2.42
C ASN A 52 -11.83 8.05 -1.12
N LEU A 53 -11.75 8.73 0.01
CA LEU A 53 -12.06 8.20 1.33
C LEU A 53 -12.85 9.24 2.11
N ILE A 54 -14.05 8.90 2.54
CA ILE A 54 -14.95 9.81 3.24
C ILE A 54 -15.44 9.19 4.55
N ILE A 55 -15.86 10.02 5.48
CA ILE A 55 -16.54 9.58 6.70
C ILE A 55 -17.93 9.09 6.31
N ASN A 56 -18.18 7.79 6.43
CA ASN A 56 -19.49 7.17 6.15
C ASN A 56 -20.45 7.34 7.33
N ASN A 57 -19.97 6.99 8.51
CA ASN A 57 -20.71 7.13 9.75
C ASN A 57 -19.76 7.56 10.87
N LEU A 58 -20.01 8.75 11.42
CA LEU A 58 -19.14 9.29 12.46
C LEU A 58 -19.36 8.59 13.81
N GLU A 59 -20.61 8.19 14.14
CA GLU A 59 -20.93 7.55 15.41
C GLU A 59 -20.30 6.16 15.53
N ASP A 60 -20.35 5.39 14.44
CA ASP A 60 -19.79 4.04 14.38
C ASP A 60 -18.33 4.02 13.88
N SER A 61 -17.73 5.21 13.65
CA SER A 61 -16.36 5.35 13.12
C SER A 61 -16.12 4.54 11.83
N GLU A 62 -16.99 4.70 10.84
CA GLU A 62 -16.88 4.06 9.54
C GLU A 62 -16.34 5.00 8.48
N LEU A 63 -15.44 4.51 7.63
CA LEU A 63 -14.98 5.18 6.42
C LEU A 63 -15.48 4.46 5.17
N TYR A 64 -15.87 5.22 4.15
CA TYR A 64 -16.25 4.74 2.83
C TYR A 64 -15.08 4.94 1.88
N LEU A 65 -14.44 3.84 1.52
CA LEU A 65 -13.31 3.80 0.59
C LEU A 65 -13.81 3.55 -0.83
N THR A 66 -13.43 4.43 -1.76
CA THR A 66 -13.53 4.19 -3.20
C THR A 66 -12.14 3.97 -3.76
N PHE A 67 -11.93 2.88 -4.49
CA PHE A 67 -10.61 2.47 -4.94
C PHE A 67 -10.64 1.71 -6.27
N GLU A 68 -9.47 1.51 -6.85
CA GLU A 68 -9.23 0.64 -8.00
C GLU A 68 -7.86 -0.04 -7.89
N LEU A 69 -7.66 -1.13 -8.61
CA LEU A 69 -6.32 -1.66 -8.85
C LEU A 69 -5.58 -0.77 -9.85
N SER A 70 -4.34 -0.45 -9.55
CA SER A 70 -3.49 0.35 -10.44
C SER A 70 -3.40 -0.27 -11.84
N PRO A 71 -3.34 0.55 -12.90
CA PRO A 71 -3.14 0.04 -14.25
C PRO A 71 -1.90 -0.85 -14.37
N GLY A 72 -2.04 -2.00 -15.02
CA GLY A 72 -0.96 -2.98 -15.16
C GLY A 72 -0.86 -3.99 -14.02
N SER A 73 -1.69 -3.88 -12.98
CA SER A 73 -1.84 -4.93 -11.97
C SER A 73 -2.48 -6.18 -12.59
N GLU A 74 -2.20 -7.33 -12.01
CA GLU A 74 -3.01 -8.54 -12.25
C GLU A 74 -4.28 -8.49 -11.42
N SER A 75 -5.32 -9.20 -11.86
CA SER A 75 -6.53 -9.39 -11.07
C SER A 75 -6.22 -10.20 -9.82
N ILE A 76 -6.76 -9.80 -8.68
CA ILE A 76 -6.50 -10.43 -7.39
C ILE A 76 -7.80 -10.83 -6.67
N SER A 77 -7.69 -11.79 -5.75
CA SER A 77 -8.76 -12.06 -4.80
C SER A 77 -8.85 -10.91 -3.79
N PRO A 78 -10.06 -10.45 -3.42
CA PRO A 78 -10.21 -9.49 -2.33
C PRO A 78 -9.59 -9.96 -1.00
N LEU A 79 -9.55 -11.27 -0.75
CA LEU A 79 -8.93 -11.87 0.45
C LEU A 79 -7.40 -11.75 0.48
N SER A 80 -6.75 -11.45 -0.65
CA SER A 80 -5.31 -11.21 -0.70
C SER A 80 -4.91 -9.74 -0.44
N ALA A 81 -5.88 -8.86 -0.26
CA ALA A 81 -5.67 -7.47 0.12
C ALA A 81 -6.18 -7.22 1.54
N ASN A 82 -5.40 -6.48 2.32
CA ASN A 82 -5.73 -6.11 3.69
C ASN A 82 -5.57 -4.61 3.87
N TRP A 83 -6.39 -4.04 4.74
CA TRP A 83 -6.24 -2.68 5.20
C TRP A 83 -6.00 -2.65 6.72
N THR A 84 -5.24 -1.67 7.16
CA THR A 84 -4.97 -1.40 8.58
C THR A 84 -5.01 0.10 8.79
N VAL A 85 -5.82 0.57 9.72
CA VAL A 85 -5.74 1.94 10.24
C VAL A 85 -4.97 1.91 11.54
N ILE A 86 -3.96 2.77 11.63
CA ILE A 86 -3.14 2.98 12.83
C ILE A 86 -3.55 4.31 13.41
N CYS A 87 -3.91 4.33 14.67
CA CYS A 87 -4.31 5.52 15.40
C CYS A 87 -3.66 5.56 16.79
N ASP A 88 -3.73 6.69 17.45
CA ASP A 88 -3.34 6.82 18.84
C ASP A 88 -4.58 6.76 19.74
N ASP A 89 -4.49 6.05 20.86
CA ASP A 89 -5.45 6.25 21.95
C ASP A 89 -5.25 7.65 22.59
N ASN A 90 -6.19 8.07 23.43
CA ASN A 90 -6.07 9.36 24.12
C ASN A 90 -4.90 9.41 25.14
N ASN A 91 -4.16 8.31 25.31
CA ASN A 91 -3.04 8.18 26.24
C ASN A 91 -1.69 8.10 25.50
N GLY A 92 -1.68 8.15 24.15
CA GLY A 92 -0.49 8.06 23.30
C GLY A 92 -0.01 6.63 23.07
N SER A 93 -0.90 5.63 23.24
CA SER A 93 -0.64 4.25 22.81
C SER A 93 -1.21 4.04 21.42
N ALA A 94 -0.49 3.31 20.56
CA ALA A 94 -0.99 2.97 19.25
C ALA A 94 -2.09 1.92 19.34
N GLU A 95 -3.18 2.14 18.64
CA GLU A 95 -4.28 1.21 18.40
C GLU A 95 -4.37 0.89 16.91
N PHE A 96 -5.03 -0.22 16.59
CA PHE A 96 -5.14 -0.71 15.22
C PHE A 96 -6.56 -1.17 14.94
N SER A 97 -7.03 -0.86 13.73
CA SER A 97 -8.22 -1.46 13.13
C SER A 97 -7.83 -2.07 11.81
N GLU A 98 -8.16 -3.33 11.57
CA GLU A 98 -7.73 -4.04 10.38
C GLU A 98 -8.78 -5.03 9.89
N SER A 99 -8.84 -5.25 8.59
CA SER A 99 -9.63 -6.31 7.95
C SER A 99 -9.13 -6.54 6.52
N ASP A 100 -9.77 -7.45 5.82
CA ASP A 100 -9.54 -7.72 4.40
C ASP A 100 -10.52 -6.97 3.48
N PHE A 101 -10.41 -7.20 2.18
CA PHE A 101 -11.25 -6.60 1.15
C PHE A 101 -12.43 -7.48 0.71
N SER A 102 -12.76 -8.56 1.45
CA SER A 102 -13.83 -9.52 1.09
C SER A 102 -15.22 -8.89 0.93
N ASN A 103 -15.46 -7.79 1.63
CA ASN A 103 -16.70 -7.02 1.55
C ASN A 103 -16.70 -5.94 0.45
N SER A 104 -15.69 -5.94 -0.43
CA SER A 104 -15.65 -5.02 -1.56
C SER A 104 -16.77 -5.29 -2.55
N LYS A 105 -17.32 -4.20 -3.09
CA LYS A 105 -18.40 -4.23 -4.08
C LYS A 105 -18.00 -3.40 -5.30
N LEU A 106 -18.56 -3.75 -6.46
CA LEU A 106 -18.54 -2.83 -7.59
C LEU A 106 -19.29 -1.55 -7.23
N HIS A 107 -18.79 -0.41 -7.70
CA HIS A 107 -19.48 0.86 -7.48
C HIS A 107 -20.90 0.78 -8.07
N ASN A 108 -21.93 1.05 -7.26
CA ASN A 108 -23.35 0.93 -7.56
C ASN A 108 -23.94 -0.51 -7.58
N GLU A 109 -23.23 -1.51 -7.06
CA GLU A 109 -23.75 -2.85 -6.85
C GLU A 109 -23.88 -3.17 -5.35
N GLU A 110 -24.80 -4.12 -5.03
CA GLU A 110 -25.04 -4.52 -3.64
C GLU A 110 -24.24 -5.77 -3.25
N ASN A 111 -23.85 -6.58 -4.24
CA ASN A 111 -23.16 -7.84 -4.01
C ASN A 111 -21.65 -7.64 -3.91
N ASN A 112 -21.04 -8.41 -3.00
CA ASN A 112 -19.58 -8.46 -2.90
C ASN A 112 -18.99 -9.06 -4.16
N THR A 113 -17.81 -8.56 -4.56
CA THR A 113 -17.05 -9.11 -5.69
C THR A 113 -16.16 -10.26 -5.24
N GLU A 114 -15.96 -11.24 -6.11
CA GLU A 114 -15.00 -12.34 -5.88
C GLU A 114 -13.60 -12.02 -6.43
N THR A 115 -13.50 -11.00 -7.28
CA THR A 115 -12.25 -10.62 -7.95
C THR A 115 -12.16 -9.11 -8.08
N LEU A 116 -10.99 -8.55 -7.79
CA LEU A 116 -10.65 -7.17 -8.09
C LEU A 116 -9.88 -7.14 -9.41
N GLU A 117 -10.37 -6.37 -10.38
CA GLU A 117 -9.82 -6.24 -11.73
C GLU A 117 -9.27 -4.83 -11.95
N PRO A 118 -8.13 -4.66 -12.65
CA PRO A 118 -7.60 -3.34 -12.98
C PRO A 118 -8.57 -2.50 -13.81
N GLY A 119 -8.63 -1.20 -13.52
CA GLY A 119 -9.49 -0.26 -14.23
C GLY A 119 -10.98 -0.36 -13.89
N THR A 120 -11.31 -1.10 -12.84
CA THR A 120 -12.66 -1.22 -12.29
C THR A 120 -12.71 -0.53 -10.94
N THR A 121 -13.73 0.31 -10.73
CA THR A 121 -13.92 1.04 -9.47
C THR A 121 -14.74 0.21 -8.49
N TYR A 122 -14.19 0.07 -7.29
CA TYR A 122 -14.78 -0.65 -6.18
C TYR A 122 -15.02 0.27 -4.99
N VAL A 123 -15.86 -0.21 -4.08
CA VAL A 123 -16.15 0.44 -2.80
C VAL A 123 -16.04 -0.56 -1.66
N LEU A 124 -15.61 -0.07 -0.49
CA LEU A 124 -15.50 -0.85 0.75
C LEU A 124 -15.81 0.06 1.94
N ILE A 125 -16.54 -0.46 2.93
CA ILE A 125 -16.69 0.21 4.22
C ILE A 125 -15.58 -0.31 5.13
N LEU A 126 -14.79 0.60 5.69
CA LEU A 126 -13.79 0.32 6.71
C LEU A 126 -14.45 0.59 8.06
N GLU A 127 -14.75 -0.46 8.80
CA GLU A 127 -15.29 -0.38 10.16
C GLU A 127 -14.12 -0.28 11.13
N LEU A 128 -13.88 0.93 11.69
CA LEU A 128 -12.70 1.20 12.52
C LEU A 128 -12.86 0.73 13.96
N THR A 129 -14.08 0.53 14.43
CA THR A 129 -14.36 -0.01 15.77
C THR A 129 -14.96 -1.39 15.69
N SER A 130 -14.63 -2.24 16.67
CA SER A 130 -15.27 -3.54 16.84
C SER A 130 -16.59 -3.42 17.63
N ASP A 131 -17.37 -4.50 17.67
CA ASP A 131 -18.57 -4.60 18.52
C ASP A 131 -18.29 -4.36 20.02
N THR A 132 -17.03 -4.47 20.45
CA THR A 132 -16.57 -4.22 21.81
C THR A 132 -16.08 -2.78 22.03
N ASP A 133 -16.29 -1.90 21.04
CA ASP A 133 -15.84 -0.51 21.05
C ASP A 133 -14.30 -0.34 21.13
N GLU A 134 -13.58 -1.39 20.73
CA GLU A 134 -12.11 -1.40 20.56
C GLU A 134 -11.75 -1.01 19.12
N GLY A 135 -10.56 -0.41 18.95
CA GLY A 135 -10.03 0.05 17.66
C GLY A 135 -10.01 1.55 17.50
N CYS A 136 -9.77 1.99 16.28
CA CYS A 136 -9.60 3.40 15.96
C CYS A 136 -10.95 4.13 15.92
N LYS A 137 -10.98 5.33 16.51
CA LYS A 137 -12.17 6.20 16.47
C LYS A 137 -11.89 7.47 15.69
N ILE A 138 -12.84 7.88 14.86
CA ILE A 138 -12.77 9.14 14.13
C ILE A 138 -12.84 10.30 15.15
N ARG A 139 -11.79 11.11 15.22
CA ARG A 139 -11.65 12.21 16.18
C ARG A 139 -11.12 13.46 15.51
N ALA A 140 -11.54 14.61 16.03
CA ALA A 140 -11.03 15.90 15.57
C ALA A 140 -9.50 15.99 15.75
N ASN A 141 -8.83 16.42 14.68
CA ASN A 141 -7.37 16.62 14.62
C ASN A 141 -6.56 15.35 14.97
N ALA A 142 -7.11 14.16 14.80
CA ALA A 142 -6.32 12.93 14.89
C ALA A 142 -5.42 12.79 13.68
N ASP A 143 -4.23 12.23 13.90
CA ASP A 143 -3.21 11.93 12.87
C ASP A 143 -3.16 10.41 12.67
N ASP A 144 -4.22 9.85 12.07
CA ASP A 144 -4.31 8.43 11.80
C ASP A 144 -3.68 8.09 10.43
N VAL A 145 -3.34 6.83 10.23
CA VAL A 145 -2.67 6.35 9.02
C VAL A 145 -3.40 5.13 8.49
N LEU A 146 -3.76 5.17 7.21
CA LEU A 146 -4.27 4.01 6.48
C LEU A 146 -3.13 3.33 5.71
N LEU A 147 -2.97 2.04 5.93
CA LEU A 147 -2.14 1.14 5.14
C LEU A 147 -3.04 0.17 4.39
N ILE A 148 -2.76 -0.02 3.10
CA ILE A 148 -3.39 -1.08 2.30
C ILE A 148 -2.27 -1.90 1.69
N SER A 149 -2.27 -3.20 1.92
CA SER A 149 -1.26 -4.14 1.41
C SER A 149 -1.90 -5.27 0.61
N ILE A 150 -1.20 -5.71 -0.43
CA ILE A 150 -1.59 -6.86 -1.26
C ILE A 150 -0.54 -7.95 -1.06
N GLU A 151 -0.97 -9.19 -0.81
CA GLU A 151 -0.07 -10.33 -0.70
C GLU A 151 0.72 -10.53 -2.00
N GLY A 152 2.05 -10.49 -1.92
CA GLY A 152 2.94 -10.52 -3.09
C GLY A 152 2.92 -9.24 -3.93
N GLY A 153 2.17 -8.23 -3.52
CA GLY A 153 1.99 -6.96 -4.20
C GLY A 153 2.65 -5.77 -3.49
N GLY A 154 2.14 -4.58 -3.79
CA GLY A 154 2.58 -3.31 -3.20
C GLY A 154 1.76 -2.91 -1.98
N THR A 155 2.23 -1.84 -1.34
CA THR A 155 1.55 -1.17 -0.23
C THR A 155 1.17 0.25 -0.61
N THR A 156 -0.03 0.67 -0.25
CA THR A 156 -0.49 2.06 -0.30
C THR A 156 -0.51 2.61 1.12
N TYR A 157 -0.08 3.85 1.26
CA TYR A 157 0.00 4.56 2.54
C TYR A 157 -0.64 5.92 2.41
N GLU A 158 -1.58 6.26 3.32
CA GLU A 158 -2.26 7.55 3.35
C GLU A 158 -2.39 8.08 4.78
N ASN A 159 -2.18 9.39 4.96
CA ASN A 159 -2.46 10.06 6.21
C ASN A 159 -3.93 10.50 6.22
N LEU A 160 -4.66 10.13 7.25
CA LEU A 160 -6.06 10.48 7.40
C LEU A 160 -6.20 11.81 8.14
N ASN A 161 -6.90 12.76 7.56
CA ASN A 161 -7.14 14.07 8.14
C ASN A 161 -8.64 14.31 8.35
N TYR A 162 -9.09 14.19 9.58
CA TYR A 162 -10.51 14.39 9.91
C TYR A 162 -10.88 15.86 10.17
N GLY A 163 -9.90 16.77 10.14
CA GLY A 163 -10.14 18.19 10.43
C GLY A 163 -10.50 18.45 11.90
N SER A 164 -10.89 19.70 12.20
CA SER A 164 -11.20 20.14 13.57
C SER A 164 -12.64 19.86 14.03
N SER A 165 -13.52 19.47 13.11
CA SER A 165 -14.94 19.18 13.39
C SER A 165 -15.46 18.17 12.37
N PRO A 166 -15.05 16.88 12.46
CA PRO A 166 -15.41 15.87 11.49
C PRO A 166 -16.92 15.65 11.42
N GLN A 167 -17.43 15.44 10.22
CA GLN A 167 -18.83 15.15 9.93
C GLN A 167 -18.94 14.03 8.89
N THR A 168 -20.05 13.32 8.94
CA THR A 168 -20.40 12.36 7.88
C THR A 168 -20.43 13.06 6.53
N GLY A 169 -19.71 12.49 5.54
CA GLY A 169 -19.53 13.03 4.21
C GLY A 169 -18.22 13.82 4.01
N ASP A 170 -17.46 14.10 5.07
CA ASP A 170 -16.17 14.78 4.94
C ASP A 170 -15.13 13.86 4.27
N VAL A 171 -14.33 14.44 3.36
CA VAL A 171 -13.20 13.76 2.72
C VAL A 171 -12.00 13.80 3.67
N VAL A 172 -11.32 12.65 3.83
CA VAL A 172 -10.23 12.49 4.81
C VAL A 172 -8.85 12.24 4.17
N VAL A 173 -8.77 12.10 2.84
CA VAL A 173 -7.53 11.98 2.05
C VAL A 173 -7.54 12.92 0.85
#